data_51a306fe0063f50ca78212c501643a74
#
_entry.id   51a306fe0063f50ca78212c501643a74
#
_cell.length_a   1.000
_cell.length_b   1.000
_cell.length_c   1.000
_cell.angle_alpha   90.00
_cell.angle_beta   90.00
_cell.angle_gamma   90.00
#
_symmetry.space_group_name_H-M   'P 1'
#
loop_
_entity.id
_entity.type
_entity.pdbx_description
1 polymer ?
#
loop_
_entity_poly.entity_id
_entity_poly.type
_entity_poly.pdbx_seq_one_letter_code
_entity_poly.pdbx_strand_id
1 'polypeptide(L)'
;QSHLEGKISIGIQPCNENKEARLGVIDVDPTDYDDFNKKFFIDVIQDYDLPLIPVESKSGGLHLCLFIDNFIWAKDIVSFLINILPLFKLKPNNEIFPKQTELTRDGETGRLKPGQFINLPYYGGERKALNVDGTPFTFEKFLDLVDANLVSKDQLNIITKNIDKKIYEGVSEDFIDGPPCLADISKV
;
A
#
# COMPACT_ATOMS: atom_id res chain seq x y z
N GLN A 1 20.69 -2.41 -14.64
CA GLN A 1 20.71 -1.79 -15.99
C GLN A 1 19.76 -2.51 -16.96
N SER A 2 19.84 -3.83 -17.16
CA SER A 2 18.98 -4.58 -18.11
C SER A 2 17.46 -4.43 -17.86
N HIS A 3 17.04 -4.20 -16.62
CA HIS A 3 15.64 -3.92 -16.29
C HIS A 3 15.20 -2.55 -16.80
N LEU A 4 15.99 -1.52 -16.54
CA LEU A 4 15.72 -0.14 -16.99
C LEU A 4 15.75 -0.02 -18.52
N GLU A 5 16.51 -0.89 -19.19
CA GLU A 5 16.56 -0.99 -20.65
C GLU A 5 15.41 -1.84 -21.26
N GLY A 6 14.53 -2.41 -20.43
CA GLY A 6 13.42 -3.24 -20.89
C GLY A 6 13.80 -4.63 -21.40
N LYS A 7 15.03 -5.10 -21.12
CA LYS A 7 15.52 -6.40 -21.60
C LYS A 7 15.11 -7.56 -20.70
N ILE A 8 15.12 -7.35 -19.36
CA ILE A 8 14.80 -8.37 -18.36
C ILE A 8 13.86 -7.76 -17.33
N SER A 9 12.65 -8.27 -17.22
CA SER A 9 11.73 -7.88 -16.17
C SER A 9 12.16 -8.52 -14.85
N ILE A 10 12.23 -7.71 -13.79
CA ILE A 10 12.58 -8.16 -12.43
C ILE A 10 11.37 -7.97 -11.54
N GLY A 11 11.04 -9.00 -10.79
CA GLY A 11 10.11 -8.93 -9.65
C GLY A 11 10.85 -9.22 -8.36
N ILE A 12 10.35 -8.69 -7.27
CA ILE A 12 10.85 -8.98 -5.93
C ILE A 12 9.78 -9.67 -5.10
N GLN A 13 10.21 -10.61 -4.30
CA GLN A 13 9.38 -11.25 -3.27
C GLN A 13 9.58 -10.44 -1.98
N PRO A 14 8.56 -9.72 -1.49
CA PRO A 14 8.75 -8.82 -0.36
C PRO A 14 9.04 -9.53 0.97
N CYS A 15 8.42 -10.71 1.21
CA CYS A 15 8.60 -11.46 2.44
C CYS A 15 9.86 -12.33 2.37
N ASN A 16 10.75 -12.24 3.37
CA ASN A 16 11.93 -13.07 3.53
C ASN A 16 11.64 -14.34 4.35
N GLU A 17 12.66 -15.19 4.54
CA GLU A 17 12.57 -16.43 5.31
C GLU A 17 12.32 -16.23 6.82
N ASN A 18 12.62 -15.03 7.34
CA ASN A 18 12.37 -14.64 8.72
C ASN A 18 10.97 -14.06 8.94
N LYS A 19 10.07 -14.13 7.94
CA LYS A 19 8.73 -13.53 7.96
C LYS A 19 8.75 -12.00 8.03
N GLU A 20 9.79 -11.39 7.50
CA GLU A 20 10.00 -9.94 7.52
C GLU A 20 9.95 -9.38 6.11
N ALA A 21 9.65 -8.08 6.01
CA ALA A 21 9.66 -7.33 4.76
C ALA A 21 10.12 -5.89 4.98
N ARG A 22 10.51 -5.23 3.88
CA ARG A 22 10.80 -3.78 3.80
C ARG A 22 9.98 -3.07 2.75
N LEU A 23 9.11 -3.79 2.06
CA LEU A 23 8.22 -3.27 1.03
C LEU A 23 6.81 -3.80 1.27
N GLY A 24 5.87 -2.88 1.29
CA GLY A 24 4.45 -3.17 1.17
C GLY A 24 3.88 -2.53 -0.10
N VAL A 25 2.88 -3.14 -0.71
CA VAL A 25 2.22 -2.59 -1.89
C VAL A 25 0.74 -2.89 -1.86
N ILE A 26 -0.10 -1.88 -2.12
CA ILE A 26 -1.49 -2.08 -2.51
C ILE A 26 -1.52 -2.06 -4.04
N ASP A 27 -1.95 -3.15 -4.66
CA ASP A 27 -2.12 -3.23 -6.12
C ASP A 27 -3.54 -2.82 -6.49
N VAL A 28 -3.67 -1.71 -7.20
CA VAL A 28 -4.96 -1.15 -7.62
C VAL A 28 -5.14 -1.40 -9.11
N ASP A 29 -5.93 -2.41 -9.46
CA ASP A 29 -6.26 -2.69 -10.86
C ASP A 29 -7.44 -1.80 -11.30
N PRO A 30 -7.31 -1.05 -12.41
CA PRO A 30 -8.37 -0.17 -12.90
C PRO A 30 -9.64 -0.95 -13.30
N THR A 31 -9.52 -2.23 -13.65
CA THR A 31 -10.68 -3.06 -14.04
C THR A 31 -11.59 -3.43 -12.87
N ASP A 32 -11.11 -3.25 -11.64
CA ASP A 32 -11.90 -3.50 -10.43
C ASP A 32 -12.83 -2.34 -10.02
N TYR A 33 -12.72 -1.19 -10.71
CA TYR A 33 -13.39 0.07 -10.34
C TYR A 33 -13.98 0.77 -11.57
N ASP A 34 -15.27 1.09 -11.54
CA ASP A 34 -15.98 1.74 -12.66
C ASP A 34 -15.44 3.14 -12.99
N ASP A 35 -15.00 3.88 -11.96
CA ASP A 35 -14.51 5.27 -12.06
C ASP A 35 -13.05 5.39 -11.57
N PHE A 36 -12.14 4.53 -12.08
CA PHE A 36 -10.74 4.59 -11.69
C PHE A 36 -10.09 5.94 -12.05
N ASN A 37 -9.61 6.65 -11.02
CA ASN A 37 -8.97 7.95 -11.16
C ASN A 37 -7.67 8.02 -10.33
N LYS A 38 -6.52 8.00 -11.00
CA LYS A 38 -5.20 8.08 -10.36
C LYS A 38 -5.05 9.30 -9.43
N LYS A 39 -5.63 10.44 -9.84
CA LYS A 39 -5.54 11.68 -9.05
C LYS A 39 -6.21 11.54 -7.68
N PHE A 40 -7.34 10.85 -7.61
CA PHE A 40 -8.01 10.55 -6.34
C PHE A 40 -7.07 9.84 -5.34
N PHE A 41 -6.33 8.81 -5.80
CA PHE A 41 -5.38 8.10 -4.94
C PHE A 41 -4.23 8.99 -4.47
N ILE A 42 -3.73 9.85 -5.35
CA ILE A 42 -2.67 10.81 -5.02
C ILE A 42 -3.18 11.82 -3.98
N ASP A 43 -4.40 12.34 -4.14
CA ASP A 43 -5.01 13.28 -3.20
C ASP A 43 -5.19 12.65 -1.82
N VAL A 44 -5.70 11.43 -1.73
CA VAL A 44 -5.84 10.72 -0.45
C VAL A 44 -4.48 10.53 0.24
N ILE A 45 -3.42 10.18 -0.51
CA ILE A 45 -2.06 10.07 0.05
C ILE A 45 -1.65 11.39 0.71
N GLN A 46 -1.91 12.53 0.07
CA GLN A 46 -1.58 13.86 0.59
C GLN A 46 -2.47 14.27 1.77
N ASP A 47 -3.79 14.11 1.65
CA ASP A 47 -4.76 14.54 2.67
C ASP A 47 -4.56 13.83 4.02
N TYR A 48 -4.10 12.58 3.97
CA TYR A 48 -3.83 11.78 5.16
C TYR A 48 -2.35 11.68 5.52
N ASP A 49 -1.45 12.36 4.78
CA ASP A 49 0.01 12.32 4.97
C ASP A 49 0.53 10.87 5.02
N LEU A 50 0.09 10.05 4.06
CA LEU A 50 0.46 8.64 3.99
C LEU A 50 1.85 8.48 3.38
N PRO A 51 2.72 7.63 3.94
CA PRO A 51 4.07 7.40 3.41
C PRO A 51 4.03 6.42 2.21
N LEU A 52 3.17 6.70 1.25
CA LEU A 52 2.97 5.88 0.07
C LEU A 52 3.46 6.61 -1.18
N ILE A 53 4.16 5.88 -2.04
CA ILE A 53 4.56 6.38 -3.35
C ILE A 53 3.69 5.70 -4.41
N PRO A 54 2.84 6.47 -5.13
CA PRO A 54 2.06 5.93 -6.23
C PRO A 54 2.96 5.66 -7.45
N VAL A 55 2.93 4.45 -7.95
CA VAL A 55 3.69 3.98 -9.11
C VAL A 55 2.72 3.39 -10.13
N GLU A 56 2.86 3.71 -11.40
CA GLU A 56 2.03 3.11 -12.45
C GLU A 56 2.24 1.60 -12.56
N SER A 57 1.15 0.85 -12.61
CA SER A 57 1.20 -0.59 -12.84
C SER A 57 1.18 -0.93 -14.34
N LYS A 58 1.46 -2.19 -14.67
CA LYS A 58 1.44 -2.67 -16.06
C LYS A 58 0.04 -2.61 -16.68
N SER A 59 -1.00 -2.79 -15.88
CA SER A 59 -2.41 -2.76 -16.32
C SER A 59 -2.97 -1.33 -16.50
N GLY A 60 -2.17 -0.30 -16.24
CA GLY A 60 -2.61 1.10 -16.25
C GLY A 60 -3.18 1.58 -14.91
N GLY A 61 -3.21 0.73 -13.89
CA GLY A 61 -3.56 1.05 -12.52
C GLY A 61 -2.41 1.64 -11.72
N LEU A 62 -2.42 1.41 -10.40
CA LEU A 62 -1.40 1.91 -9.48
C LEU A 62 -0.90 0.81 -8.53
N HIS A 63 0.38 0.83 -8.26
CA HIS A 63 0.98 0.26 -7.07
C HIS A 63 1.20 1.38 -6.05
N LEU A 64 0.53 1.33 -4.91
CA LEU A 64 0.79 2.25 -3.80
C LEU A 64 1.86 1.64 -2.92
N CYS A 65 3.09 2.11 -3.08
CA CYS A 65 4.30 1.49 -2.50
C CYS A 65 4.65 2.11 -1.14
N LEU A 66 4.80 1.27 -0.12
CA LEU A 66 5.28 1.60 1.22
C LEU A 66 6.69 1.07 1.40
N PHE A 67 7.64 1.93 1.74
CA PHE A 67 9.04 1.56 1.98
C PHE A 67 9.40 1.71 3.46
N ILE A 68 10.02 0.66 4.02
CA ILE A 68 10.38 0.58 5.44
C ILE A 68 11.91 0.68 5.57
N ASP A 69 12.37 1.45 6.56
CA ASP A 69 13.80 1.69 6.81
C ASP A 69 14.57 0.43 7.20
N ASN A 70 13.94 -0.46 7.98
CA ASN A 70 14.50 -1.74 8.42
C ASN A 70 13.51 -2.88 8.19
N PHE A 71 13.99 -4.13 8.22
CA PHE A 71 13.12 -5.29 8.19
C PHE A 71 12.20 -5.32 9.41
N ILE A 72 10.89 -5.43 9.17
CA ILE A 72 9.86 -5.62 10.20
C ILE A 72 8.99 -6.84 9.84
N TRP A 73 8.20 -7.33 10.77
CA TRP A 73 7.27 -8.43 10.49
C TRP A 73 6.37 -8.11 9.29
N ALA A 74 6.38 -8.97 8.28
CA ALA A 74 5.55 -8.81 7.08
C ALA A 74 4.06 -8.61 7.40
N LYS A 75 3.56 -9.27 8.46
CA LYS A 75 2.18 -9.12 8.94
C LYS A 75 1.87 -7.69 9.42
N ASP A 76 2.84 -6.98 9.99
CA ASP A 76 2.62 -5.61 10.48
C ASP A 76 2.43 -4.65 9.30
N ILE A 77 3.20 -4.84 8.22
CA ILE A 77 3.02 -4.10 6.96
C ILE A 77 1.65 -4.39 6.36
N VAL A 78 1.28 -5.66 6.23
CA VAL A 78 -0.03 -6.07 5.68
C VAL A 78 -1.17 -5.49 6.51
N SER A 79 -1.08 -5.55 7.85
CA SER A 79 -2.09 -4.98 8.73
C SER A 79 -2.25 -3.47 8.55
N PHE A 80 -1.15 -2.73 8.44
CA PHE A 80 -1.17 -1.30 8.14
C PHE A 80 -1.87 -1.02 6.81
N LEU A 81 -1.50 -1.73 5.73
CA LEU A 81 -2.08 -1.54 4.41
C LEU A 81 -3.58 -1.88 4.38
N ILE A 82 -4.02 -2.95 5.05
CA ILE A 82 -5.44 -3.29 5.18
C ILE A 82 -6.22 -2.15 5.88
N ASN A 83 -5.66 -1.59 6.94
CA ASN A 83 -6.33 -0.54 7.72
C ASN A 83 -6.56 0.75 6.92
N ILE A 84 -5.74 1.03 5.91
CA ILE A 84 -5.88 2.24 5.09
C ILE A 84 -6.69 2.02 3.80
N LEU A 85 -7.07 0.78 3.43
CA LEU A 85 -7.89 0.52 2.23
C LEU A 85 -9.18 1.36 2.18
N PRO A 86 -9.92 1.54 3.30
CA PRO A 86 -11.16 2.32 3.28
C PRO A 86 -10.96 3.79 2.88
N LEU A 87 -9.79 4.39 3.16
CA LEU A 87 -9.49 5.77 2.76
C LEU A 87 -9.51 5.92 1.24
N PHE A 88 -9.08 4.90 0.52
CA PHE A 88 -9.06 4.81 -0.93
C PHE A 88 -10.37 4.25 -1.53
N LYS A 89 -11.38 3.97 -0.71
CA LYS A 89 -12.62 3.28 -1.13
C LYS A 89 -12.35 1.92 -1.79
N LEU A 90 -11.24 1.28 -1.41
CA LEU A 90 -10.85 -0.02 -1.93
C LEU A 90 -11.62 -1.15 -1.22
N LYS A 91 -11.82 -2.27 -1.92
CA LYS A 91 -12.50 -3.44 -1.38
C LYS A 91 -11.62 -4.11 -0.30
N PRO A 92 -12.20 -4.74 0.73
CA PRO A 92 -11.43 -5.44 1.77
C PRO A 92 -10.53 -6.57 1.25
N ASN A 93 -10.83 -7.13 0.08
CA ASN A 93 -10.06 -8.18 -0.58
C ASN A 93 -9.13 -7.65 -1.68
N ASN A 94 -8.88 -6.35 -1.71
CA ASN A 94 -7.92 -5.76 -2.65
C ASN A 94 -6.54 -6.42 -2.51
N GLU A 95 -5.83 -6.55 -3.61
CA GLU A 95 -4.54 -7.22 -3.63
C GLU A 95 -3.48 -6.43 -2.88
N ILE A 96 -2.85 -7.06 -1.88
CA ILE A 96 -1.79 -6.48 -1.04
C ILE A 96 -0.57 -7.37 -1.06
N PHE A 97 0.61 -6.76 -1.14
CA PHE A 97 1.90 -7.42 -0.98
C PHE A 97 2.59 -6.97 0.32
N PRO A 98 3.28 -7.86 1.03
CA PRO A 98 3.43 -9.30 0.75
C PRO A 98 2.11 -10.06 0.76
N LYS A 99 1.83 -10.87 -0.27
CA LYS A 99 0.65 -11.78 -0.25
C LYS A 99 0.82 -12.89 0.79
N GLN A 100 2.05 -13.31 1.05
CA GLN A 100 2.40 -14.27 2.08
C GLN A 100 3.21 -13.56 3.16
N THR A 101 2.76 -13.63 4.40
CA THR A 101 3.50 -13.14 5.58
C THR A 101 4.42 -14.20 6.17
N GLU A 102 4.41 -15.39 5.60
CA GLU A 102 5.24 -16.53 5.93
C GLU A 102 5.47 -17.39 4.67
N LEU A 103 6.72 -17.78 4.44
CA LEU A 103 7.08 -18.67 3.34
C LEU A 103 6.97 -20.12 3.79
N THR A 104 6.32 -20.95 2.97
CA THR A 104 6.20 -22.39 3.23
C THR A 104 7.41 -23.14 2.68
N ARG A 105 7.73 -24.30 3.29
CA ARG A 105 8.75 -25.20 2.78
C ARG A 105 8.10 -26.31 1.93
N ASP A 106 8.82 -26.72 0.92
CA ASP A 106 8.48 -27.90 0.16
C ASP A 106 8.66 -29.15 1.03
N GLY A 107 7.65 -30.01 1.08
CA GLY A 107 7.62 -31.18 1.97
C GLY A 107 8.65 -32.27 1.61
N GLU A 108 9.08 -32.35 0.34
CA GLU A 108 10.03 -33.34 -0.14
C GLU A 108 11.47 -32.88 -0.06
N THR A 109 11.71 -31.62 -0.45
CA THR A 109 13.07 -31.07 -0.55
C THR A 109 13.48 -30.22 0.65
N GLY A 110 12.55 -29.83 1.51
CA GLY A 110 12.76 -28.91 2.63
C GLY A 110 13.10 -27.48 2.20
N ARG A 111 13.16 -27.17 0.89
CA ARG A 111 13.48 -25.85 0.37
C ARG A 111 12.30 -24.89 0.54
N LEU A 112 12.59 -23.61 0.77
CA LEU A 112 11.56 -22.57 0.77
C LEU A 112 10.92 -22.50 -0.62
N LYS A 113 9.58 -22.50 -0.64
CA LYS A 113 8.82 -22.23 -1.86
C LYS A 113 8.85 -20.70 -2.10
N PRO A 114 9.09 -20.27 -3.36
CA PRO A 114 8.99 -18.87 -3.70
C PRO A 114 7.61 -18.32 -3.35
N GLY A 115 7.55 -17.16 -2.71
CA GLY A 115 6.31 -16.42 -2.52
C GLY A 115 5.89 -15.68 -3.78
N GLN A 116 4.75 -15.02 -3.72
CA GLN A 116 4.31 -14.12 -4.77
C GLN A 116 5.26 -12.91 -4.86
N PHE A 117 5.51 -12.45 -6.07
CA PHE A 117 6.39 -11.31 -6.33
C PHE A 117 5.62 -10.14 -6.91
N ILE A 118 6.13 -8.94 -6.68
CA ILE A 118 5.69 -7.71 -7.32
C ILE A 118 6.75 -7.24 -8.32
N ASN A 119 6.30 -6.80 -9.49
CA ASN A 119 7.21 -6.28 -10.51
C ASN A 119 7.81 -4.94 -10.08
N LEU A 120 9.12 -4.78 -10.29
CA LEU A 120 9.79 -3.51 -10.05
C LEU A 120 9.31 -2.43 -11.03
N PRO A 121 9.27 -1.16 -10.59
CA PRO A 121 9.00 -0.01 -11.44
C PRO A 121 10.12 0.25 -12.46
N TYR A 122 9.88 1.17 -13.38
CA TYR A 122 10.85 1.63 -14.39
C TYR A 122 11.36 0.56 -15.37
N TYR A 123 10.60 -0.50 -15.60
CA TYR A 123 10.94 -1.46 -16.66
C TYR A 123 10.85 -0.81 -18.04
N GLY A 124 11.99 -0.71 -18.75
CA GLY A 124 12.06 -0.07 -20.07
C GLY A 124 11.63 1.40 -20.07
N GLY A 125 11.72 2.08 -18.93
CA GLY A 125 11.27 3.46 -18.75
C GLY A 125 9.78 3.62 -18.53
N GLU A 126 9.03 2.54 -18.40
CA GLU A 126 7.60 2.50 -18.08
C GLU A 126 7.36 2.31 -16.56
N ARG A 127 6.10 2.33 -16.12
CA ARG A 127 5.71 2.11 -14.71
C ARG A 127 6.42 3.07 -13.76
N LYS A 128 6.28 4.35 -14.04
CA LYS A 128 6.95 5.42 -13.31
C LYS A 128 6.19 5.79 -12.04
N ALA A 129 6.93 6.23 -11.03
CA ALA A 129 6.33 6.89 -9.88
C ALA A 129 5.71 8.23 -10.31
N LEU A 130 4.60 8.59 -9.68
CA LEU A 130 3.83 9.80 -10.00
C LEU A 130 4.02 10.86 -8.91
N ASN A 131 4.14 12.11 -9.37
CA ASN A 131 4.16 13.29 -8.53
C ASN A 131 2.73 13.65 -8.07
N VAL A 132 2.63 14.62 -7.18
CA VAL A 132 1.38 15.17 -6.65
C VAL A 132 0.42 15.72 -7.71
N ASP A 133 0.93 16.19 -8.84
CA ASP A 133 0.16 16.64 -10.00
C ASP A 133 -0.12 15.52 -11.03
N GLY A 134 0.30 14.28 -10.73
CA GLY A 134 0.17 13.13 -11.62
C GLY A 134 1.25 13.02 -12.69
N THR A 135 2.22 13.94 -12.74
CA THR A 135 3.35 13.83 -13.67
C THR A 135 4.35 12.76 -13.22
N PRO A 136 4.98 12.04 -14.17
CA PRO A 136 5.92 10.97 -13.80
C PRO A 136 7.27 11.53 -13.34
N PHE A 137 7.82 10.92 -12.29
CA PHE A 137 9.20 11.14 -11.87
C PHE A 137 10.22 10.45 -12.79
N THR A 138 11.44 11.00 -12.86
CA THR A 138 12.59 10.25 -13.38
C THR A 138 13.00 9.16 -12.39
N PHE A 139 13.81 8.20 -12.83
CA PHE A 139 14.28 7.11 -11.96
C PHE A 139 15.12 7.65 -10.79
N GLU A 140 15.98 8.63 -11.02
CA GLU A 140 16.80 9.27 -9.99
C GLU A 140 15.94 9.96 -8.94
N LYS A 141 14.94 10.73 -9.39
CA LYS A 141 13.98 11.40 -8.51
C LYS A 141 13.16 10.40 -7.69
N PHE A 142 12.81 9.25 -8.27
CA PHE A 142 12.13 8.19 -7.55
C PHE A 142 13.00 7.61 -6.42
N LEU A 143 14.31 7.41 -6.65
CA LEU A 143 15.21 6.95 -5.59
C LEU A 143 15.32 7.96 -4.45
N ASP A 144 15.48 9.25 -4.78
CA ASP A 144 15.48 10.32 -3.78
C ASP A 144 14.16 10.34 -2.98
N LEU A 145 13.02 10.11 -3.66
CA LEU A 145 11.71 10.05 -3.04
C LEU A 145 11.57 8.85 -2.10
N VAL A 146 12.08 7.68 -2.51
CA VAL A 146 12.09 6.48 -1.65
C VAL A 146 12.87 6.75 -0.38
N ASP A 147 14.09 7.31 -0.49
CA ASP A 147 14.94 7.60 0.66
C ASP A 147 14.30 8.62 1.61
N ALA A 148 13.59 9.61 1.07
CA ALA A 148 12.88 10.62 1.86
C ALA A 148 11.60 10.09 2.53
N ASN A 149 11.01 9.00 2.02
CA ASN A 149 9.76 8.41 2.51
C ASN A 149 9.95 7.06 3.24
N LEU A 150 11.18 6.71 3.59
CA LEU A 150 11.43 5.56 4.46
C LEU A 150 10.80 5.78 5.83
N VAL A 151 10.04 4.81 6.30
CA VAL A 151 9.39 4.88 7.62
C VAL A 151 9.83 3.72 8.51
N SER A 152 9.93 4.01 9.80
CA SER A 152 10.14 3.00 10.82
C SER A 152 8.83 2.34 11.25
N LYS A 153 8.92 1.20 11.94
CA LYS A 153 7.75 0.56 12.57
C LYS A 153 7.02 1.50 13.52
N ASP A 154 7.75 2.30 14.31
CA ASP A 154 7.14 3.22 15.27
C ASP A 154 6.38 4.35 14.56
N GLN A 155 6.90 4.86 13.46
CA GLN A 155 6.19 5.83 12.63
C GLN A 155 4.92 5.24 12.03
N LEU A 156 4.91 3.98 11.55
CA LEU A 156 3.68 3.32 11.11
C LEU A 156 2.62 3.25 12.20
N ASN A 157 3.01 2.94 13.44
CA ASN A 157 2.10 2.91 14.59
C ASN A 157 1.52 4.29 14.90
N ILE A 158 2.32 5.35 14.76
CA ILE A 158 1.87 6.74 14.97
C ILE A 158 0.87 7.13 13.87
N ILE A 159 1.19 6.84 12.60
CA ILE A 159 0.33 7.14 11.45
C ILE A 159 -1.02 6.44 11.61
N THR A 160 -1.02 5.14 11.96
CA THR A 160 -2.25 4.38 12.21
C THR A 160 -3.15 5.07 13.24
N LYS A 161 -2.58 5.46 14.40
CA LYS A 161 -3.34 6.16 15.45
C LYS A 161 -3.90 7.51 14.99
N ASN A 162 -3.15 8.23 14.17
CA ASN A 162 -3.60 9.53 13.64
C ASN A 162 -4.75 9.37 12.63
N ILE A 163 -4.70 8.31 11.80
CA ILE A 163 -5.77 7.97 10.87
C ILE A 163 -7.04 7.60 11.64
N ASP A 164 -6.93 6.72 12.63
CA ASP A 164 -8.06 6.33 13.47
C ASP A 164 -8.71 7.56 14.10
N LYS A 165 -7.89 8.47 14.64
CA LYS A 165 -8.38 9.72 15.23
C LYS A 165 -9.13 10.59 14.22
N LYS A 166 -8.57 10.81 13.01
CA LYS A 166 -9.23 11.60 11.95
C LYS A 166 -10.57 10.98 11.52
N ILE A 167 -10.62 9.64 11.40
CA ILE A 167 -11.87 8.94 11.06
C ILE A 167 -12.92 9.14 12.16
N TYR A 168 -12.55 9.00 13.44
CA TYR A 168 -13.47 9.20 14.56
C TYR A 168 -13.95 10.65 14.69
N GLU A 169 -13.09 11.63 14.50
CA GLU A 169 -13.45 13.05 14.54
C GLU A 169 -14.37 13.43 13.37
N GLY A 170 -14.13 12.94 12.15
CA GLY A 170 -15.03 13.15 11.00
C GLY A 170 -16.41 12.51 11.17
N VAL A 171 -16.49 11.33 11.81
CA VAL A 171 -17.77 10.68 12.09
C VAL A 171 -18.56 11.42 13.17
N SER A 172 -17.90 12.11 14.11
CA SER A 172 -18.60 12.86 15.19
C SER A 172 -19.28 14.14 14.70
N GLU A 173 -18.83 14.74 13.60
CA GLU A 173 -19.48 15.93 13.03
C GLU A 173 -20.70 15.60 12.16
N ASP A 174 -20.69 14.44 11.48
CA ASP A 174 -21.83 14.00 10.62
C ASP A 174 -22.94 13.28 11.40
N PHE A 175 -22.72 12.86 12.65
CA PHE A 175 -23.68 12.10 13.46
C PHE A 175 -24.56 12.95 14.40
N ILE A 176 -24.47 14.27 14.38
CA ILE A 176 -25.32 15.14 15.22
C ILE A 176 -26.77 15.23 14.71
N ASP A 177 -27.05 14.82 13.47
CA ASP A 177 -28.39 14.83 12.85
C ASP A 177 -28.92 13.44 12.43
N GLY A 178 -28.52 12.36 13.11
CA GLY A 178 -29.08 11.03 12.90
C GLY A 178 -30.46 10.85 13.56
N PRO A 179 -31.41 10.07 12.96
CA PRO A 179 -32.74 9.90 13.51
C PRO A 179 -32.73 9.26 14.92
N PRO A 180 -33.62 9.63 15.82
CA PRO A 180 -33.66 9.21 17.22
C PRO A 180 -34.21 7.77 17.37
N CYS A 181 -33.39 6.76 17.10
CA CYS A 181 -33.84 5.36 17.26
C CYS A 181 -32.96 4.50 18.19
N LEU A 182 -32.21 5.07 19.10
CA LEU A 182 -31.52 4.30 20.16
C LEU A 182 -31.72 4.83 21.58
N ALA A 183 -32.75 5.61 21.83
CA ALA A 183 -33.01 6.21 23.16
C ALA A 183 -34.04 5.49 24.00
N ASP A 184 -34.45 4.23 23.72
CA ASP A 184 -35.50 3.57 24.50
C ASP A 184 -35.36 2.06 24.72
N ILE A 185 -34.15 1.61 25.14
CA ILE A 185 -33.95 0.23 25.63
C ILE A 185 -33.56 0.20 27.12
N SER A 186 -33.89 1.20 27.90
CA SER A 186 -33.68 1.19 29.36
C SER A 186 -34.99 1.17 30.19
N LYS A 187 -36.09 0.80 29.61
CA LYS A 187 -37.34 0.59 30.34
C LYS A 187 -38.11 -0.63 29.83
N VAL A 188 -37.66 -1.82 30.16
CA VAL A 188 -38.46 -3.02 30.44
C VAL A 188 -37.71 -3.88 31.45
#